data_88be26850e51b92599d59c72b29f2139
#
_entry.id   88be26850e51b92599d59c72b29f2139
#
_cell.length_a   1.000
_cell.length_b   1.000
_cell.length_c   1.000
_cell.angle_alpha   90.00
_cell.angle_beta   90.00
_cell.angle_gamma   90.00
#
_symmetry.space_group_name_H-M   'P 1'
#
loop_
_entity.id
_entity.type
_entity.pdbx_description
1 polymer ?
#
loop_
_entity_poly.entity_id
_entity_poly.type
_entity_poly.pdbx_seq_one_letter_code
_entity_poly.pdbx_strand_id
1 'polypeptide(L)'
;WAKADSTNAKMLLGRFSYYFTKAQTTEVVSKPGKKYLGMEPLLTLKDSLGNDVYYYQHNVFDDELYGQAIKAADKAIAHHPDRLDFRFMKANAYIAYEKESPDMALAYLFSLIDEDGKRSQAWSYGDEEAEPDFVEDAMQEYCYSFYSIGSDTSREAFRRISEKLSGIYPSNPEFVNNIGSYYLLKHDYKTALKYYNKVLKKHPGDMTAIQNALLAAKHMKNAKLEKKYQAMMAKNN
;
A
#
# COMPACT_ATOMS: atom_id res chain seq x y z
N TRP A 1 -21.43 3.63 -29.60
CA TRP A 1 -20.80 4.43 -28.53
C TRP A 1 -19.28 4.48 -28.70
N ALA A 2 -18.61 3.35 -28.77
CA ALA A 2 -17.14 3.26 -28.98
C ALA A 2 -16.62 3.85 -30.32
N LYS A 3 -17.49 4.15 -31.28
CA LYS A 3 -17.12 4.76 -32.59
C LYS A 3 -17.12 6.28 -32.56
N ALA A 4 -17.73 6.93 -31.55
CA ALA A 4 -17.91 8.38 -31.55
C ALA A 4 -16.69 9.14 -31.01
N ASP A 5 -16.03 8.65 -29.95
CA ASP A 5 -14.79 9.25 -29.38
C ASP A 5 -14.01 8.21 -28.60
N SER A 6 -13.01 7.61 -29.25
CA SER A 6 -12.19 6.55 -28.63
C SER A 6 -11.18 7.07 -27.61
N THR A 7 -11.15 8.38 -27.35
CA THR A 7 -10.21 9.04 -26.42
C THR A 7 -10.91 9.65 -25.21
N ASN A 8 -12.24 9.64 -25.20
CA ASN A 8 -13.02 10.19 -24.08
C ASN A 8 -12.74 9.47 -22.76
N ALA A 9 -12.45 10.25 -21.71
CA ALA A 9 -12.09 9.75 -20.39
C ALA A 9 -13.14 8.79 -19.80
N LYS A 10 -14.42 9.15 -19.83
CA LYS A 10 -15.51 8.31 -19.30
C LYS A 10 -15.67 6.99 -20.06
N MET A 11 -15.44 7.02 -21.38
CA MET A 11 -15.49 5.81 -22.18
C MET A 11 -14.31 4.88 -21.89
N LEU A 12 -13.10 5.43 -21.72
CA LEU A 12 -11.90 4.65 -21.39
C LEU A 12 -12.02 4.02 -19.99
N LEU A 13 -12.52 4.79 -19.01
CA LEU A 13 -12.85 4.28 -17.69
C LEU A 13 -13.90 3.15 -17.74
N GLY A 14 -14.99 3.36 -18.48
CA GLY A 14 -16.03 2.33 -18.64
C GLY A 14 -15.51 1.06 -19.31
N ARG A 15 -14.60 1.20 -20.29
CA ARG A 15 -13.97 0.05 -20.96
C ARG A 15 -13.04 -0.72 -20.01
N PHE A 16 -12.22 -0.02 -19.23
CA PHE A 16 -11.41 -0.65 -18.20
C PHE A 16 -12.30 -1.42 -17.19
N SER A 17 -13.29 -0.74 -16.61
CA SER A 17 -14.19 -1.33 -15.63
C SER A 17 -14.91 -2.56 -16.16
N TYR A 18 -15.37 -2.53 -17.40
CA TYR A 18 -16.02 -3.67 -18.05
C TYR A 18 -15.08 -4.89 -18.12
N TYR A 19 -13.88 -4.71 -18.67
CA TYR A 19 -12.94 -5.83 -18.80
C TYR A 19 -12.41 -6.30 -17.45
N PHE A 20 -12.11 -5.38 -16.55
CA PHE A 20 -11.60 -5.71 -15.22
C PHE A 20 -12.61 -6.50 -14.38
N THR A 21 -13.89 -6.09 -14.42
CA THR A 21 -14.97 -6.83 -13.74
C THR A 21 -15.21 -8.19 -14.38
N LYS A 22 -15.21 -8.24 -15.72
CA LYS A 22 -15.39 -9.51 -16.46
C LYS A 22 -14.23 -10.50 -16.25
N ALA A 23 -13.03 -9.99 -16.04
CA ALA A 23 -11.86 -10.81 -15.78
C ALA A 23 -11.91 -11.54 -14.43
N GLN A 24 -12.70 -11.02 -13.47
CA GLN A 24 -12.72 -11.54 -12.10
C GLN A 24 -13.77 -12.64 -11.93
N THR A 25 -13.34 -13.75 -11.36
CA THR A 25 -14.20 -14.76 -10.75
C THR A 25 -13.82 -14.91 -9.28
N THR A 26 -14.80 -15.26 -8.46
CA THR A 26 -14.58 -15.42 -7.03
C THR A 26 -14.62 -16.87 -6.65
N GLU A 27 -13.62 -17.34 -5.94
CA GLU A 27 -13.52 -18.67 -5.37
C GLU A 27 -13.45 -18.60 -3.84
N VAL A 28 -13.77 -19.69 -3.17
CA VAL A 28 -13.54 -19.85 -1.73
C VAL A 28 -12.37 -20.78 -1.55
N VAL A 29 -11.32 -20.30 -0.89
CA VAL A 29 -10.09 -21.08 -0.65
C VAL A 29 -9.83 -21.19 0.85
N SER A 30 -9.28 -22.34 1.29
CA SER A 30 -8.76 -22.47 2.63
C SER A 30 -7.30 -22.04 2.69
N LYS A 31 -6.95 -21.22 3.70
CA LYS A 31 -5.58 -20.77 3.95
C LYS A 31 -5.24 -20.94 5.43
N PRO A 32 -3.98 -21.18 5.78
CA PRO A 32 -3.56 -21.23 7.17
C PRO A 32 -3.58 -19.82 7.78
N GLY A 33 -4.04 -19.73 9.06
CA GLY A 33 -4.02 -18.49 9.82
C GLY A 33 -5.28 -17.64 9.69
N LYS A 34 -5.40 -16.70 10.64
CA LYS A 34 -6.59 -15.84 10.80
C LYS A 34 -6.62 -14.64 9.86
N LYS A 35 -5.62 -14.44 9.02
CA LYS A 35 -5.57 -13.37 8.01
C LYS A 35 -4.94 -13.89 6.73
N TYR A 36 -5.51 -13.48 5.61
CA TYR A 36 -5.00 -13.74 4.26
C TYR A 36 -5.16 -12.48 3.41
N LEU A 37 -4.07 -11.96 2.86
CA LEU A 37 -4.02 -10.70 2.09
C LEU A 37 -4.65 -9.51 2.86
N GLY A 38 -4.44 -9.45 4.17
CA GLY A 38 -5.03 -8.43 5.04
C GLY A 38 -6.50 -8.64 5.41
N MET A 39 -7.17 -9.64 4.81
CA MET A 39 -8.58 -9.94 5.04
C MET A 39 -8.79 -10.90 6.21
N GLU A 40 -9.90 -10.71 6.94
CA GLU A 40 -10.43 -11.69 7.88
C GLU A 40 -11.11 -12.85 7.11
N PRO A 41 -11.21 -14.06 7.68
CA PRO A 41 -11.85 -15.18 7.03
C PRO A 41 -13.35 -14.93 6.84
N LEU A 42 -13.87 -15.35 5.68
CA LEU A 42 -15.31 -15.37 5.41
C LEU A 42 -16.03 -16.37 6.34
N LEU A 43 -15.35 -17.50 6.62
CA LEU A 43 -15.90 -18.58 7.43
C LEU A 43 -14.75 -19.30 8.16
N THR A 44 -15.00 -19.71 9.41
CA THR A 44 -14.10 -20.58 10.17
C THR A 44 -14.86 -21.85 10.54
N LEU A 45 -14.33 -23.01 10.14
CA LEU A 45 -14.89 -24.33 10.46
C LEU A 45 -13.87 -25.14 11.27
N LYS A 46 -14.35 -26.23 11.88
CA LYS A 46 -13.47 -27.23 12.51
C LYS A 46 -13.20 -28.38 11.55
N ASP A 47 -11.94 -28.83 11.49
CA ASP A 47 -11.60 -30.10 10.83
C ASP A 47 -11.99 -31.30 11.72
N SER A 48 -11.74 -32.52 11.22
CA SER A 48 -12.01 -33.75 11.94
C SER A 48 -11.19 -33.94 13.23
N LEU A 49 -10.12 -33.15 13.41
CA LEU A 49 -9.25 -33.14 14.59
C LEU A 49 -9.61 -31.99 15.55
N GLY A 50 -10.59 -31.14 15.21
CA GLY A 50 -11.01 -30.00 16.01
C GLY A 50 -10.21 -28.71 15.79
N ASN A 51 -9.29 -28.66 14.82
CA ASN A 51 -8.53 -27.48 14.49
C ASN A 51 -9.36 -26.47 13.67
N ASP A 52 -9.07 -25.18 13.83
CA ASP A 52 -9.70 -24.13 13.02
C ASP A 52 -9.18 -24.17 11.58
N VAL A 53 -10.09 -24.19 10.61
CA VAL A 53 -9.84 -24.04 9.17
C VAL A 53 -10.48 -22.75 8.72
N TYR A 54 -9.69 -21.85 8.14
CA TYR A 54 -10.12 -20.52 7.73
C TYR A 54 -10.36 -20.49 6.21
N TYR A 55 -11.53 -19.99 5.82
CA TYR A 55 -11.93 -19.89 4.42
C TYR A 55 -12.02 -18.42 4.02
N TYR A 56 -11.44 -18.10 2.86
CA TYR A 56 -11.34 -16.75 2.33
C TYR A 56 -11.94 -16.65 0.95
N GLN A 57 -12.53 -15.51 0.67
CA GLN A 57 -12.89 -15.13 -0.68
C GLN A 57 -11.59 -14.82 -1.45
N HIS A 58 -11.43 -15.44 -2.62
CA HIS A 58 -10.24 -15.31 -3.45
C HIS A 58 -10.65 -14.97 -4.87
N ASN A 59 -10.19 -13.83 -5.40
CA ASN A 59 -10.45 -13.45 -6.77
C ASN A 59 -9.42 -14.13 -7.69
N VAL A 60 -9.89 -14.74 -8.75
CA VAL A 60 -9.09 -15.30 -9.84
C VAL A 60 -9.35 -14.47 -11.10
N PHE A 61 -8.33 -14.25 -11.88
CA PHE A 61 -8.43 -13.44 -13.08
C PHE A 61 -8.25 -14.28 -14.33
N ASP A 62 -9.09 -14.00 -15.34
CA ASP A 62 -8.84 -14.40 -16.72
C ASP A 62 -7.77 -13.47 -17.31
N ASP A 63 -6.65 -14.02 -17.73
CA ASP A 63 -5.47 -13.26 -18.15
C ASP A 63 -5.73 -12.45 -19.42
N GLU A 64 -6.55 -12.94 -20.35
CA GLU A 64 -6.84 -12.23 -21.59
C GLU A 64 -7.72 -11.01 -21.32
N LEU A 65 -8.80 -11.17 -20.54
CA LEU A 65 -9.69 -10.07 -20.16
C LEU A 65 -8.97 -9.06 -19.27
N TYR A 66 -8.14 -9.52 -18.31
CA TYR A 66 -7.29 -8.65 -17.52
C TYR A 66 -6.33 -7.84 -18.40
N GLY A 67 -5.68 -8.48 -19.38
CA GLY A 67 -4.82 -7.81 -20.34
C GLY A 67 -5.58 -6.74 -21.17
N GLN A 68 -6.86 -6.97 -21.50
CA GLN A 68 -7.70 -5.95 -22.16
C GLN A 68 -8.01 -4.76 -21.23
N ALA A 69 -8.21 -5.02 -19.92
CA ALA A 69 -8.38 -3.95 -18.93
C ALA A 69 -7.12 -3.09 -18.85
N ILE A 70 -5.94 -3.71 -18.72
CA ILE A 70 -4.67 -2.96 -18.64
C ILE A 70 -4.41 -2.15 -19.90
N LYS A 71 -4.68 -2.69 -21.10
CA LYS A 71 -4.59 -1.93 -22.36
C LYS A 71 -5.53 -0.72 -22.37
N ALA A 72 -6.73 -0.85 -21.80
CA ALA A 72 -7.65 0.29 -21.68
C ALA A 72 -7.12 1.35 -20.71
N ALA A 73 -6.51 0.95 -19.58
CA ALA A 73 -5.85 1.85 -18.64
C ALA A 73 -4.66 2.58 -19.30
N ASP A 74 -3.81 1.86 -20.04
CA ASP A 74 -2.68 2.44 -20.77
C ASP A 74 -3.13 3.49 -21.79
N LYS A 75 -4.20 3.18 -22.52
CA LYS A 75 -4.79 4.13 -23.46
C LYS A 75 -5.34 5.36 -22.75
N ALA A 76 -5.98 5.20 -21.60
CA ALA A 76 -6.49 6.31 -20.80
C ALA A 76 -5.34 7.22 -20.33
N ILE A 77 -4.27 6.66 -19.81
CA ILE A 77 -3.07 7.39 -19.36
C ILE A 77 -2.40 8.11 -20.55
N ALA A 78 -2.33 7.48 -21.71
CA ALA A 78 -1.71 8.08 -22.91
C ALA A 78 -2.48 9.29 -23.44
N HIS A 79 -3.82 9.28 -23.35
CA HIS A 79 -4.66 10.40 -23.80
C HIS A 79 -4.90 11.46 -22.71
N HIS A 80 -4.76 11.09 -21.46
CA HIS A 80 -4.97 11.95 -20.29
C HIS A 80 -3.80 11.80 -19.32
N PRO A 81 -2.60 12.26 -19.70
CA PRO A 81 -1.36 11.97 -18.95
C PRO A 81 -1.27 12.68 -17.59
N ASP A 82 -2.08 13.69 -17.35
CA ASP A 82 -2.20 14.44 -16.11
C ASP A 82 -3.19 13.82 -15.10
N ARG A 83 -3.97 12.79 -15.52
CA ARG A 83 -5.03 12.18 -14.72
C ARG A 83 -4.50 11.10 -13.77
N LEU A 84 -4.44 11.39 -12.47
CA LEU A 84 -4.02 10.44 -11.42
C LEU A 84 -5.00 9.29 -11.23
N ASP A 85 -6.29 9.52 -11.39
CA ASP A 85 -7.30 8.47 -11.24
C ASP A 85 -7.07 7.29 -12.20
N PHE A 86 -6.63 7.53 -13.45
CA PHE A 86 -6.25 6.46 -14.37
C PHE A 86 -4.97 5.72 -13.94
N ARG A 87 -4.02 6.45 -13.36
CA ARG A 87 -2.78 5.87 -12.86
C ARG A 87 -3.03 5.01 -11.63
N PHE A 88 -3.83 5.49 -10.69
CA PHE A 88 -4.20 4.72 -9.51
C PHE A 88 -5.10 3.53 -9.85
N MET A 89 -6.01 3.68 -10.81
CA MET A 89 -6.79 2.57 -11.35
C MET A 89 -5.88 1.43 -11.85
N LYS A 90 -4.81 1.76 -12.58
CA LYS A 90 -3.84 0.77 -13.07
C LYS A 90 -3.03 0.15 -11.93
N ALA A 91 -2.54 0.96 -10.97
CA ALA A 91 -1.81 0.48 -9.81
C ALA A 91 -2.66 -0.50 -8.97
N ASN A 92 -3.92 -0.15 -8.73
CA ASN A 92 -4.87 -1.00 -8.00
C ASN A 92 -5.18 -2.31 -8.74
N ALA A 93 -5.25 -2.26 -10.08
CA ALA A 93 -5.41 -3.46 -10.89
C ALA A 93 -4.22 -4.41 -10.76
N TYR A 94 -3.00 -3.89 -10.73
CA TYR A 94 -1.81 -4.69 -10.49
C TYR A 94 -1.83 -5.33 -9.09
N ILE A 95 -2.12 -4.57 -8.04
CA ILE A 95 -2.21 -5.12 -6.67
C ILE A 95 -3.26 -6.25 -6.59
N ALA A 96 -4.43 -6.05 -7.19
CA ALA A 96 -5.50 -7.04 -7.18
C ALA A 96 -5.11 -8.33 -7.92
N TYR A 97 -4.37 -8.22 -9.01
CA TYR A 97 -3.92 -9.35 -9.81
C TYR A 97 -2.76 -10.12 -9.16
N GLU A 98 -1.74 -9.38 -8.67
CA GLU A 98 -0.51 -9.97 -8.12
C GLU A 98 -0.66 -10.56 -6.72
N LYS A 99 -1.65 -10.10 -5.96
CA LYS A 99 -1.99 -10.61 -4.61
C LYS A 99 -0.81 -10.54 -3.63
N GLU A 100 -0.14 -11.66 -3.38
CA GLU A 100 0.91 -11.81 -2.37
C GLU A 100 2.24 -11.15 -2.76
N SER A 101 2.48 -10.91 -4.07
CA SER A 101 3.77 -10.45 -4.60
C SER A 101 3.60 -9.22 -5.50
N PRO A 102 3.41 -8.00 -4.95
CA PRO A 102 3.03 -6.80 -5.68
C PRO A 102 4.21 -6.15 -6.44
N ASP A 103 4.92 -6.92 -7.27
CA ASP A 103 6.14 -6.46 -7.96
C ASP A 103 5.84 -5.49 -9.11
N MET A 104 4.81 -5.78 -9.94
CA MET A 104 4.38 -4.87 -11.01
C MET A 104 3.82 -3.58 -10.44
N ALA A 105 2.98 -3.68 -9.37
CA ALA A 105 2.43 -2.52 -8.69
C ALA A 105 3.55 -1.63 -8.14
N LEU A 106 4.54 -2.22 -7.46
CA LEU A 106 5.67 -1.49 -6.91
C LEU A 106 6.50 -0.81 -8.00
N ALA A 107 6.82 -1.51 -9.08
CA ALA A 107 7.58 -0.96 -10.20
C ALA A 107 6.83 0.20 -10.87
N TYR A 108 5.52 0.04 -11.04
CA TYR A 108 4.67 1.08 -11.60
C TYR A 108 4.57 2.32 -10.69
N LEU A 109 4.38 2.12 -9.38
CA LEU A 109 4.35 3.22 -8.41
C LEU A 109 5.71 3.95 -8.35
N PHE A 110 6.82 3.23 -8.47
CA PHE A 110 8.15 3.87 -8.57
C PHE A 110 8.26 4.79 -9.77
N SER A 111 7.74 4.37 -10.93
CA SER A 111 7.74 5.24 -12.12
C SER A 111 6.84 6.46 -11.96
N LEU A 112 5.69 6.32 -11.29
CA LEU A 112 4.80 7.43 -10.98
C LEU A 112 5.45 8.46 -10.03
N ILE A 113 6.11 7.97 -8.96
CA ILE A 113 6.86 8.82 -8.02
C ILE A 113 8.00 9.58 -8.75
N ASP A 114 8.71 8.90 -9.66
CA ASP A 114 9.80 9.54 -10.43
C ASP A 114 9.27 10.55 -11.46
N GLU A 115 8.07 10.35 -11.97
CA GLU A 115 7.38 11.30 -12.86
C GLU A 115 6.90 12.52 -12.07
N ASP A 116 6.28 12.31 -10.91
CA ASP A 116 5.80 13.37 -10.03
C ASP A 116 6.94 14.33 -9.66
N GLY A 117 8.08 13.81 -9.23
CA GLY A 117 9.25 14.61 -8.85
C GLY A 117 9.89 15.42 -10.01
N LYS A 118 9.53 15.15 -11.26
CA LYS A 118 10.01 15.86 -12.46
C LYS A 118 8.96 16.76 -13.09
N ARG A 119 7.72 16.67 -12.61
CA ARG A 119 6.59 17.33 -13.23
C ARG A 119 6.54 18.81 -12.82
N SER A 120 6.31 19.68 -13.80
CA SER A 120 6.13 21.12 -13.59
C SER A 120 4.66 21.55 -13.61
N GLN A 121 3.76 20.69 -14.09
CA GLN A 121 2.33 20.93 -14.16
C GLN A 121 1.60 20.16 -13.07
N ALA A 122 0.57 20.76 -12.50
CA ALA A 122 -0.28 20.09 -11.53
C ALA A 122 -0.91 18.80 -12.12
N TRP A 123 -1.15 17.84 -11.25
CA TRP A 123 -1.96 16.69 -11.55
C TRP A 123 -3.43 17.05 -11.50
N SER A 124 -4.26 16.24 -12.13
CA SER A 124 -5.71 16.27 -11.95
C SER A 124 -6.20 14.92 -11.39
N TYR A 125 -7.29 14.98 -10.64
CA TYR A 125 -8.02 13.79 -10.19
C TYR A 125 -9.49 13.93 -10.60
N GLY A 126 -9.95 13.09 -11.47
CA GLY A 126 -11.19 13.36 -12.16
C GLY A 126 -11.08 14.61 -13.05
N ASP A 127 -12.04 15.52 -12.93
CA ASP A 127 -12.08 16.76 -13.70
C ASP A 127 -11.56 17.97 -12.89
N GLU A 128 -10.95 17.73 -11.70
CA GLU A 128 -10.44 18.76 -10.78
C GLU A 128 -8.92 18.70 -10.68
N GLU A 129 -8.29 19.83 -10.37
CA GLU A 129 -6.86 19.90 -10.05
C GLU A 129 -6.60 19.20 -8.71
N ALA A 130 -5.58 18.35 -8.65
CA ALA A 130 -5.20 17.67 -7.42
C ALA A 130 -4.40 18.60 -6.50
N GLU A 131 -4.63 18.49 -5.20
CA GLU A 131 -3.84 19.19 -4.19
C GLU A 131 -2.35 18.82 -4.28
N PRO A 132 -1.44 19.72 -3.90
CA PRO A 132 0.01 19.54 -4.06
C PRO A 132 0.58 18.29 -3.36
N ASP A 133 -0.04 17.88 -2.24
CA ASP A 133 0.36 16.72 -1.43
C ASP A 133 -0.42 15.43 -1.78
N PHE A 134 -1.33 15.50 -2.76
CA PHE A 134 -2.21 14.38 -3.13
C PHE A 134 -1.45 13.09 -3.50
N VAL A 135 -0.34 13.22 -4.25
CA VAL A 135 0.49 12.05 -4.60
C VAL A 135 1.19 11.50 -3.37
N GLU A 136 1.71 12.36 -2.50
CA GLU A 136 2.36 11.96 -1.24
C GLU A 136 1.42 11.17 -0.35
N ASP A 137 0.19 11.67 -0.15
CA ASP A 137 -0.85 11.01 0.64
C ASP A 137 -1.29 9.67 0.02
N ALA A 138 -1.51 9.65 -1.30
CA ALA A 138 -1.85 8.43 -2.01
C ALA A 138 -0.74 7.36 -1.89
N MET A 139 0.53 7.76 -1.90
CA MET A 139 1.64 6.83 -1.71
C MET A 139 1.68 6.24 -0.29
N GLN A 140 1.25 6.98 0.74
CA GLN A 140 1.10 6.44 2.09
C GLN A 140 0.01 5.35 2.13
N GLU A 141 -1.10 5.53 1.42
CA GLU A 141 -2.13 4.49 1.28
C GLU A 141 -1.62 3.24 0.56
N TYR A 142 -0.75 3.37 -0.43
CA TYR A 142 -0.08 2.22 -1.06
C TYR A 142 0.91 1.53 -0.11
N CYS A 143 1.63 2.28 0.71
CA CYS A 143 2.44 1.71 1.79
C CYS A 143 1.58 0.88 2.74
N TYR A 144 0.43 1.41 3.17
CA TYR A 144 -0.52 0.68 4.01
C TYR A 144 -1.08 -0.57 3.34
N SER A 145 -1.39 -0.49 2.05
CA SER A 145 -1.86 -1.65 1.26
C SER A 145 -0.83 -2.78 1.25
N PHE A 146 0.43 -2.47 0.96
CA PHE A 146 1.51 -3.47 0.99
C PHE A 146 1.76 -4.04 2.40
N TYR A 147 1.70 -3.20 3.42
CA TYR A 147 1.78 -3.65 4.81
C TYR A 147 0.65 -4.63 5.15
N SER A 148 -0.57 -4.33 4.73
CA SER A 148 -1.79 -5.08 5.04
C SER A 148 -1.85 -6.44 4.36
N ILE A 149 -1.33 -6.58 3.13
CA ILE A 149 -1.21 -7.87 2.43
C ILE A 149 -0.45 -8.89 3.29
N GLY A 150 0.64 -8.46 3.93
CA GLY A 150 1.30 -9.20 5.01
C GLY A 150 2.17 -10.38 4.56
N SER A 151 2.34 -10.65 3.26
CA SER A 151 3.32 -11.61 2.73
C SER A 151 4.75 -11.09 2.92
N ASP A 152 5.76 -11.95 2.81
CA ASP A 152 7.15 -11.49 2.91
C ASP A 152 7.53 -10.56 1.74
N THR A 153 7.03 -10.84 0.53
CA THR A 153 7.24 -10.00 -0.65
C THR A 153 6.53 -8.65 -0.54
N SER A 154 5.30 -8.61 -0.03
CA SER A 154 4.59 -7.35 0.17
C SER A 154 5.21 -6.49 1.29
N ARG A 155 5.73 -7.11 2.37
CA ARG A 155 6.48 -6.39 3.39
C ARG A 155 7.76 -5.79 2.84
N GLU A 156 8.44 -6.51 1.94
CA GLU A 156 9.62 -5.97 1.26
C GLU A 156 9.24 -4.82 0.31
N ALA A 157 8.11 -4.92 -0.40
CA ALA A 157 7.56 -3.82 -1.20
C ALA A 157 7.24 -2.60 -0.33
N PHE A 158 6.60 -2.81 0.83
CA PHE A 158 6.35 -1.77 1.83
C PHE A 158 7.63 -1.03 2.27
N ARG A 159 8.69 -1.77 2.56
CA ARG A 159 9.98 -1.18 2.92
C ARG A 159 10.56 -0.36 1.76
N ARG A 160 10.64 -0.95 0.56
CA ARG A 160 11.26 -0.34 -0.63
C ARG A 160 10.55 0.96 -1.05
N ILE A 161 9.22 0.97 -1.05
CA ILE A 161 8.47 2.18 -1.39
C ILE A 161 8.66 3.26 -0.31
N SER A 162 8.63 2.88 0.98
CA SER A 162 8.85 3.81 2.09
C SER A 162 10.25 4.41 2.08
N GLU A 163 11.29 3.64 1.74
CA GLU A 163 12.66 4.14 1.58
C GLU A 163 12.76 5.18 0.45
N LYS A 164 12.18 4.88 -0.72
CA LYS A 164 12.14 5.83 -1.84
C LYS A 164 11.43 7.13 -1.46
N LEU A 165 10.25 7.03 -0.84
CA LEU A 165 9.45 8.18 -0.43
C LEU A 165 10.12 9.00 0.68
N SER A 166 10.77 8.36 1.65
CA SER A 166 11.52 9.08 2.70
C SER A 166 12.69 9.91 2.17
N GLY A 167 13.20 9.57 0.98
CA GLY A 167 14.22 10.35 0.27
C GLY A 167 13.65 11.54 -0.47
N ILE A 168 12.44 11.42 -1.00
CA ILE A 168 11.75 12.46 -1.79
C ILE A 168 11.01 13.45 -0.88
N TYR A 169 10.33 12.94 0.16
CA TYR A 169 9.58 13.71 1.15
C TYR A 169 10.24 13.65 2.54
N PRO A 170 11.44 14.27 2.73
CA PRO A 170 12.21 14.13 3.97
C PRO A 170 11.62 14.86 5.17
N SER A 171 10.60 15.68 4.97
CA SER A 171 9.81 16.35 6.00
C SER A 171 8.68 15.47 6.54
N ASN A 172 8.20 14.50 5.78
CA ASN A 172 7.15 13.60 6.20
C ASN A 172 7.72 12.48 7.10
N PRO A 173 7.31 12.39 8.37
CA PRO A 173 7.80 11.37 9.29
C PRO A 173 7.23 9.97 9.00
N GLU A 174 6.09 9.87 8.31
CA GLU A 174 5.37 8.61 8.11
C GLU A 174 6.21 7.57 7.36
N PHE A 175 6.89 7.97 6.29
CA PHE A 175 7.72 7.05 5.51
C PHE A 175 8.90 6.51 6.33
N VAL A 176 9.47 7.31 7.23
CA VAL A 176 10.52 6.86 8.14
C VAL A 176 9.96 5.95 9.23
N ASN A 177 8.75 6.23 9.73
CA ASN A 177 8.01 5.37 10.65
C ASN A 177 7.70 4.01 10.01
N ASN A 178 7.31 4.01 8.74
CA ASN A 178 7.05 2.80 7.95
C ASN A 178 8.28 1.89 7.90
N ILE A 179 9.46 2.45 7.62
CA ILE A 179 10.72 1.68 7.63
C ILE A 179 10.98 1.09 9.01
N GLY A 180 10.77 1.87 10.08
CA GLY A 180 10.85 1.38 11.46
C GLY A 180 9.89 0.22 11.71
N SER A 181 8.66 0.31 11.20
CA SER A 181 7.61 -0.72 11.33
C SER A 181 7.98 -2.01 10.58
N TYR A 182 8.61 -1.92 9.41
CA TYR A 182 9.15 -3.09 8.73
C TYR A 182 10.14 -3.86 9.60
N TYR A 183 11.13 -3.17 10.21
CA TYR A 183 12.10 -3.81 11.10
C TYR A 183 11.48 -4.33 12.38
N LEU A 184 10.44 -3.67 12.90
CA LEU A 184 9.66 -4.16 14.04
C LEU A 184 8.97 -5.50 13.70
N LEU A 185 8.36 -5.63 12.53
CA LEU A 185 7.78 -6.88 12.02
C LEU A 185 8.80 -8.00 11.83
N LYS A 186 10.03 -7.65 11.42
CA LYS A 186 11.15 -8.59 11.27
C LYS A 186 11.83 -8.91 12.60
N HIS A 187 11.30 -8.43 13.75
CA HIS A 187 11.87 -8.56 15.08
C HIS A 187 13.28 -7.97 15.26
N ASP A 188 13.73 -7.13 14.31
CA ASP A 188 14.96 -6.33 14.48
C ASP A 188 14.65 -5.02 15.22
N TYR A 189 14.37 -5.16 16.49
CA TYR A 189 13.98 -4.05 17.36
C TYR A 189 15.05 -2.96 17.48
N LYS A 190 16.33 -3.32 17.37
CA LYS A 190 17.44 -2.34 17.41
C LYS A 190 17.42 -1.42 16.20
N THR A 191 17.23 -1.99 15.02
CA THR A 191 17.11 -1.21 13.78
C THR A 191 15.80 -0.41 13.75
N ALA A 192 14.69 -0.99 14.17
CA ALA A 192 13.42 -0.28 14.32
C ALA A 192 13.57 0.99 15.18
N LEU A 193 14.22 0.85 16.36
CA LEU A 193 14.47 1.99 17.24
C LEU A 193 15.36 3.08 16.63
N LYS A 194 16.29 2.75 15.73
CA LYS A 194 17.07 3.78 15.01
C LYS A 194 16.17 4.67 14.17
N TYR A 195 15.21 4.07 13.43
CA TYR A 195 14.28 4.81 12.58
C TYR A 195 13.31 5.63 13.42
N TYR A 196 12.68 5.07 14.46
CA TYR A 196 11.79 5.83 15.33
C TYR A 196 12.52 6.98 16.05
N ASN A 197 13.74 6.78 16.54
CA ASN A 197 14.54 7.87 17.12
C ASN A 197 14.94 8.93 16.07
N LYS A 198 15.11 8.56 14.79
CA LYS A 198 15.32 9.53 13.69
C LYS A 198 14.09 10.42 13.51
N VAL A 199 12.89 9.85 13.58
CA VAL A 199 11.63 10.61 13.58
C VAL A 199 11.55 11.51 14.82
N LEU A 200 11.71 10.95 16.01
CA LEU A 200 11.57 11.67 17.28
C LEU A 200 12.59 12.79 17.48
N LYS A 201 13.71 12.77 16.76
CA LYS A 201 14.69 13.86 16.77
C LYS A 201 14.15 15.11 16.09
N LYS A 202 13.33 14.97 15.04
CA LYS A 202 12.72 16.07 14.26
C LYS A 202 11.30 16.39 14.75
N HIS A 203 10.56 15.35 15.14
CA HIS A 203 9.16 15.38 15.55
C HIS A 203 9.00 14.72 16.92
N PRO A 204 9.38 15.41 18.02
CA PRO A 204 9.42 14.82 19.38
C PRO A 204 8.06 14.33 19.90
N GLY A 205 6.97 14.87 19.34
CA GLY A 205 5.59 14.51 19.67
C GLY A 205 4.95 13.46 18.75
N ASP A 206 5.70 12.88 17.81
CA ASP A 206 5.16 11.86 16.89
C ASP A 206 4.72 10.60 17.66
N MET A 207 3.40 10.45 17.80
CA MET A 207 2.81 9.38 18.61
C MET A 207 3.06 8.00 18.02
N THR A 208 3.09 7.88 16.69
CA THR A 208 3.39 6.61 16.00
C THR A 208 4.80 6.14 16.34
N ALA A 209 5.79 7.03 16.24
CA ALA A 209 7.16 6.71 16.61
C ALA A 209 7.31 6.39 18.10
N ILE A 210 6.63 7.14 18.98
CA ILE A 210 6.68 6.89 20.45
C ILE A 210 6.09 5.52 20.77
N GLN A 211 4.91 5.20 20.27
CA GLN A 211 4.21 3.94 20.55
C GLN A 211 4.99 2.73 20.04
N ASN A 212 5.48 2.81 18.81
CA ASN A 212 6.24 1.73 18.19
C ASN A 212 7.64 1.56 18.84
N ALA A 213 8.28 2.66 19.24
CA ALA A 213 9.52 2.59 20.01
C ALA A 213 9.31 1.96 21.39
N LEU A 214 8.20 2.28 22.06
CA LEU A 214 7.82 1.63 23.32
C LEU A 214 7.60 0.13 23.12
N LEU A 215 6.89 -0.27 22.06
CA LEU A 215 6.66 -1.67 21.72
C LEU A 215 7.99 -2.40 21.49
N ALA A 216 8.89 -1.81 20.70
CA ALA A 216 10.24 -2.37 20.49
C ALA A 216 11.02 -2.52 21.79
N ALA A 217 10.98 -1.51 22.68
CA ALA A 217 11.64 -1.54 23.97
C ALA A 217 11.12 -2.68 24.88
N LYS A 218 9.80 -2.90 24.88
CA LYS A 218 9.16 -4.02 25.61
C LYS A 218 9.61 -5.38 25.08
N HIS A 219 9.64 -5.58 23.77
CA HIS A 219 10.14 -6.82 23.19
C HIS A 219 11.62 -7.08 23.52
N MET A 220 12.42 -6.01 23.63
CA MET A 220 13.82 -6.09 24.06
C MET A 220 13.98 -6.28 25.55
N LYS A 221 12.90 -6.22 26.34
CA LYS A 221 12.92 -6.23 27.82
C LYS A 221 13.85 -5.16 28.40
N ASN A 222 13.88 -3.97 27.79
CA ASN A 222 14.75 -2.87 28.17
C ASN A 222 13.99 -1.83 29.01
N ALA A 223 13.96 -2.02 30.33
CA ALA A 223 13.20 -1.17 31.24
C ALA A 223 13.60 0.32 31.18
N LYS A 224 14.85 0.65 30.83
CA LYS A 224 15.30 2.04 30.70
C LYS A 224 14.65 2.70 29.48
N LEU A 225 14.60 2.00 28.35
CA LEU A 225 13.94 2.51 27.14
C LEU A 225 12.43 2.55 27.31
N GLU A 226 11.83 1.56 27.96
CA GLU A 226 10.39 1.56 28.25
C GLU A 226 9.99 2.80 29.05
N LYS A 227 10.69 3.09 30.17
CA LYS A 227 10.46 4.32 30.96
C LYS A 227 10.61 5.58 30.12
N LYS A 228 11.63 5.65 29.24
CA LYS A 228 11.84 6.80 28.34
C LYS A 228 10.63 7.05 27.47
N TYR A 229 10.15 6.03 26.74
CA TYR A 229 9.05 6.22 25.78
C TYR A 229 7.68 6.35 26.46
N GLN A 230 7.48 5.74 27.64
CA GLN A 230 6.30 5.99 28.48
C GLN A 230 6.22 7.46 28.93
N ALA A 231 7.35 8.03 29.37
CA ALA A 231 7.39 9.44 29.74
C ALA A 231 7.13 10.37 28.54
N MET A 232 7.64 10.03 27.35
CA MET A 232 7.34 10.78 26.12
C MET A 232 5.86 10.71 25.76
N MET A 233 5.25 9.52 25.87
CA MET A 233 3.82 9.33 25.63
C MET A 233 2.97 10.18 26.58
N ALA A 234 3.27 10.13 27.89
CA ALA A 234 2.53 10.88 28.92
C ALA A 234 2.65 12.41 28.75
N LYS A 235 3.70 12.89 28.09
CA LYS A 235 3.90 14.34 27.85
C LYS A 235 3.11 14.84 26.64
N ASN A 236 2.74 13.96 25.71
CA ASN A 236 2.10 14.32 24.45
C ASN A 236 0.61 13.87 24.37
N ASN A 237 0.08 13.26 25.41
CA ASN A 237 -1.35 13.02 25.68
C ASN A 237 -1.90 14.17 26.54
#